data_600b9798f7c6ea2d11faedc69012d5d4
#
_entry.id   600b9798f7c6ea2d11faedc69012d5d4
#
_cell.length_a   1.000
_cell.length_b   1.000
_cell.length_c   1.000
_cell.angle_alpha   90.00
_cell.angle_beta   90.00
_cell.angle_gamma   90.00
#
_symmetry.space_group_name_H-M   'P 1'
#
loop_
_entity.id
_entity.type
_entity.pdbx_description
1 polymer ?
#
loop_
_entity_poly.entity_id
_entity_poly.type
_entity_poly.pdbx_seq_one_letter_code
_entity_poly.pdbx_strand_id
1 'polypeptide(L)'
;MDYKNAGVDIEAGYKSVELMKKHIKTTMRPEVLGGIGGFAGAFSLAKIKDMEEPILLSGTDGCGTKVQLAYIMDKHDTIGIDAVAMCVNDIACSGGEPLFFLDYIACGKNYPEKIATIVSGVAEGCNQSGAALVGGETAEHPGLMPEDEYDLAGFAVGVVEKKDLITGESIKPGDTLIGCLLYTSPS
;
A
#
# COMPACT_ATOMS: atom_id res chain seq x y z
N MET A 1 16.15 -1.18 -30.90
CA MET A 1 16.27 -0.73 -29.50
C MET A 1 15.48 -1.75 -28.69
N ASP A 2 16.12 -2.51 -27.81
CA ASP A 2 15.42 -3.44 -26.94
C ASP A 2 15.35 -2.86 -25.52
N TYR A 3 14.48 -3.41 -24.68
CA TYR A 3 14.27 -2.94 -23.33
C TYR A 3 15.53 -3.01 -22.47
N LYS A 4 16.37 -4.03 -22.68
CA LYS A 4 17.62 -4.23 -21.96
C LYS A 4 18.63 -3.12 -22.24
N ASN A 5 18.70 -2.68 -23.50
CA ASN A 5 19.55 -1.53 -23.91
C ASN A 5 18.99 -0.20 -23.39
N ALA A 6 17.70 -0.13 -23.05
CA ALA A 6 17.07 1.02 -22.40
C ALA A 6 17.20 0.99 -20.87
N GLY A 7 17.84 -0.04 -20.29
CA GLY A 7 18.05 -0.17 -18.85
C GLY A 7 16.91 -0.83 -18.09
N VAL A 8 15.95 -1.47 -18.80
CA VAL A 8 14.81 -2.19 -18.17
C VAL A 8 15.02 -3.70 -18.31
N ASP A 9 15.02 -4.42 -17.18
CA ASP A 9 15.20 -5.88 -17.13
C ASP A 9 13.86 -6.60 -16.97
N ILE A 10 13.28 -7.03 -18.10
CA ILE A 10 11.99 -7.75 -18.13
C ILE A 10 12.04 -9.06 -17.35
N GLU A 11 13.16 -9.79 -17.40
CA GLU A 11 13.30 -11.07 -16.67
C GLU A 11 13.34 -10.84 -15.15
N ALA A 12 14.00 -9.78 -14.69
CA ALA A 12 13.97 -9.35 -13.30
C ALA A 12 12.53 -8.99 -12.88
N GLY A 13 11.77 -8.32 -13.75
CA GLY A 13 10.36 -8.02 -13.51
C GLY A 13 9.52 -9.28 -13.30
N TYR A 14 9.62 -10.28 -14.19
CA TYR A 14 8.91 -11.55 -14.03
C TYR A 14 9.32 -12.29 -12.74
N LYS A 15 10.61 -12.29 -12.42
CA LYS A 15 11.11 -12.91 -11.18
C LYS A 15 10.57 -12.22 -9.94
N SER A 16 10.53 -10.88 -9.92
CA SER A 16 9.94 -10.10 -8.84
C SER A 16 8.49 -10.52 -8.59
N VAL A 17 7.67 -10.55 -9.64
CA VAL A 17 6.26 -10.96 -9.55
C VAL A 17 6.13 -12.38 -8.99
N GLU A 18 6.97 -13.31 -9.43
CA GLU A 18 6.91 -14.70 -8.91
C GLU A 18 7.24 -14.76 -7.41
N LEU A 19 8.25 -14.02 -6.97
CA LEU A 19 8.64 -13.97 -5.56
C LEU A 19 7.59 -13.30 -4.68
N MET A 20 6.88 -12.29 -5.20
CA MET A 20 5.85 -11.56 -4.46
C MET A 20 4.55 -12.36 -4.25
N LYS A 21 4.20 -13.28 -5.16
CA LYS A 21 2.93 -14.03 -5.14
C LYS A 21 2.59 -14.64 -3.79
N LYS A 22 3.58 -15.24 -3.11
CA LYS A 22 3.37 -15.90 -1.80
C LYS A 22 2.94 -14.89 -0.72
N HIS A 23 3.46 -13.66 -0.75
CA HIS A 23 3.14 -12.62 0.21
C HIS A 23 1.76 -12.03 -0.08
N ILE A 24 1.51 -11.67 -1.34
CA ILE A 24 0.21 -11.11 -1.76
C ILE A 24 -0.92 -12.09 -1.47
N LYS A 25 -0.69 -13.40 -1.66
CA LYS A 25 -1.70 -14.43 -1.36
C LYS A 25 -2.18 -14.41 0.09
N THR A 26 -1.37 -13.98 1.04
CA THR A 26 -1.77 -13.91 2.46
C THR A 26 -2.82 -12.82 2.73
N THR A 27 -2.91 -11.83 1.87
CA THR A 27 -3.84 -10.68 2.02
C THR A 27 -5.20 -10.92 1.35
N MET A 28 -5.38 -12.05 0.66
CA MET A 28 -6.58 -12.31 -0.13
C MET A 28 -7.83 -12.41 0.72
N ARG A 29 -8.82 -11.60 0.37
CA ARG A 29 -10.17 -11.62 0.95
C ARG A 29 -11.13 -12.36 -0.01
N PRO A 30 -12.26 -12.90 0.49
CA PRO A 30 -13.28 -13.53 -0.37
C PRO A 30 -13.85 -12.61 -1.45
N GLU A 31 -13.78 -11.30 -1.25
CA GLU A 31 -14.26 -10.29 -2.17
C GLU A 31 -13.32 -10.04 -3.36
N VAL A 32 -12.05 -10.45 -3.27
CA VAL A 32 -11.10 -10.28 -4.36
C VAL A 32 -11.45 -11.23 -5.50
N LEU A 33 -11.65 -10.68 -6.69
CA LEU A 33 -11.95 -11.45 -7.89
C LEU A 33 -10.73 -11.51 -8.80
N GLY A 34 -10.36 -12.71 -9.21
CA GLY A 34 -9.19 -12.94 -10.06
C GLY A 34 -7.91 -13.14 -9.24
N GLY A 35 -6.76 -13.02 -9.90
CA GLY A 35 -5.43 -13.20 -9.32
C GLY A 35 -4.45 -12.15 -9.81
N ILE A 36 -3.21 -12.19 -9.30
CA ILE A 36 -2.12 -11.32 -9.71
C ILE A 36 -1.78 -11.58 -11.18
N GLY A 37 -1.59 -10.51 -11.94
CA GLY A 37 -1.24 -10.55 -13.38
C GLY A 37 -2.36 -10.14 -14.31
N GLY A 38 -3.54 -9.74 -13.79
CA GLY A 38 -4.56 -9.03 -14.53
C GLY A 38 -4.23 -7.54 -14.70
N PHE A 39 -4.90 -6.87 -15.64
CA PHE A 39 -4.71 -5.42 -15.87
C PHE A 39 -5.33 -4.55 -14.76
N ALA A 40 -6.26 -5.08 -13.98
CA ALA A 40 -6.92 -4.36 -12.90
C ALA A 40 -7.20 -5.30 -11.72
N GLY A 41 -7.05 -4.80 -10.51
CA GLY A 41 -7.56 -5.45 -9.31
C GLY A 41 -9.09 -5.35 -9.27
N ALA A 42 -9.76 -6.49 -9.12
CA ALA A 42 -11.23 -6.53 -9.03
C ALA A 42 -11.66 -6.91 -7.62
N PHE A 43 -12.59 -6.14 -7.06
CA PHE A 43 -13.10 -6.33 -5.71
C PHE A 43 -14.63 -6.31 -5.71
N SER A 44 -15.26 -7.37 -5.17
CA SER A 44 -16.71 -7.49 -5.11
C SER A 44 -17.32 -6.61 -4.01
N LEU A 45 -18.29 -5.82 -4.36
CA LEU A 45 -19.06 -5.01 -3.42
C LEU A 45 -20.28 -5.75 -2.82
N ALA A 46 -20.36 -7.08 -3.00
CA ALA A 46 -21.51 -7.86 -2.55
C ALA A 46 -21.76 -7.77 -1.04
N LYS A 47 -20.74 -7.59 -0.22
CA LYS A 47 -20.86 -7.44 1.23
C LYS A 47 -21.38 -6.06 1.69
N ILE A 48 -21.20 -5.03 0.87
CA ILE A 48 -21.65 -3.68 1.21
C ILE A 48 -23.02 -3.33 0.59
N LYS A 49 -23.65 -4.28 -0.12
CA LYS A 49 -24.97 -4.10 -0.75
C LYS A 49 -26.10 -3.77 0.23
N ASP A 50 -25.93 -4.16 1.52
CA ASP A 50 -26.91 -3.94 2.56
C ASP A 50 -26.73 -2.59 3.28
N MET A 51 -25.70 -1.81 2.90
CA MET A 51 -25.55 -0.41 3.32
C MET A 51 -26.62 0.45 2.66
N GLU A 52 -27.16 1.40 3.42
CA GLU A 52 -28.21 2.30 2.93
C GLU A 52 -27.63 3.36 1.98
N GLU A 53 -26.51 3.97 2.37
CA GLU A 53 -25.79 4.96 1.56
C GLU A 53 -24.26 4.77 1.71
N PRO A 54 -23.67 3.79 1.02
CA PRO A 54 -22.23 3.52 1.10
C PRO A 54 -21.41 4.64 0.47
N ILE A 55 -20.42 5.15 1.22
CA ILE A 55 -19.47 6.17 0.76
C ILE A 55 -18.11 5.49 0.58
N LEU A 56 -17.50 5.64 -0.59
CA LEU A 56 -16.12 5.23 -0.81
C LEU A 56 -15.17 6.31 -0.27
N LEU A 57 -14.17 5.83 0.45
CA LEU A 57 -13.05 6.63 0.94
C LEU A 57 -11.77 6.20 0.21
N SER A 58 -10.85 7.12 0.05
CA SER A 58 -9.54 6.79 -0.51
C SER A 58 -8.44 7.60 0.17
N GLY A 59 -7.31 6.96 0.39
CA GLY A 59 -6.08 7.58 0.89
C GLY A 59 -4.91 7.21 -0.01
N THR A 60 -4.04 8.16 -0.28
CA THR A 60 -2.79 7.92 -1.00
C THR A 60 -1.67 8.69 -0.33
N ASP A 61 -0.53 8.04 -0.15
CA ASP A 61 0.65 8.65 0.44
C ASP A 61 1.93 7.94 -0.02
N GLY A 62 3.07 8.62 0.09
CA GLY A 62 4.40 8.08 -0.14
C GLY A 62 5.20 7.99 1.16
N CYS A 63 6.14 7.06 1.24
CA CYS A 63 6.98 6.90 2.43
C CYS A 63 7.90 8.11 2.69
N GLY A 64 8.17 8.91 1.66
CA GLY A 64 9.00 10.11 1.76
C GLY A 64 10.40 9.78 2.30
N THR A 65 10.94 10.67 3.14
CA THR A 65 12.31 10.51 3.67
C THR A 65 12.50 9.30 4.59
N LYS A 66 11.44 8.65 5.07
CA LYS A 66 11.55 7.42 5.86
C LYS A 66 12.20 6.27 5.09
N VAL A 67 12.10 6.26 3.75
CA VAL A 67 12.80 5.29 2.89
C VAL A 67 14.32 5.29 3.15
N GLN A 68 14.91 6.43 3.50
CA GLN A 68 16.34 6.52 3.80
C GLN A 68 16.75 5.67 5.00
N LEU A 69 15.86 5.46 5.96
CA LEU A 69 16.13 4.53 7.07
C LEU A 69 16.27 3.10 6.59
N ALA A 70 15.43 2.69 5.62
CA ALA A 70 15.55 1.37 5.00
C ALA A 70 16.90 1.20 4.29
N TYR A 71 17.41 2.23 3.62
CA TYR A 71 18.72 2.20 2.98
C TYR A 71 19.87 2.12 3.99
N ILE A 72 19.86 2.98 5.01
CA ILE A 72 20.93 3.03 6.02
C ILE A 72 21.03 1.71 6.79
N MET A 73 19.88 1.08 7.07
CA MET A 73 19.80 -0.15 7.84
C MET A 73 19.88 -1.42 6.97
N ASP A 74 19.85 -1.27 5.65
CA ASP A 74 19.65 -2.37 4.68
C ASP A 74 18.48 -3.29 5.09
N LYS A 75 17.38 -2.66 5.52
CA LYS A 75 16.19 -3.34 6.05
C LYS A 75 14.94 -2.85 5.32
N HIS A 76 14.41 -3.69 4.43
CA HIS A 76 13.36 -3.31 3.48
C HIS A 76 12.00 -3.97 3.75
N ASP A 77 11.91 -4.87 4.73
CA ASP A 77 10.70 -5.63 5.07
C ASP A 77 9.67 -4.86 5.93
N THR A 78 10.03 -3.69 6.45
CA THR A 78 9.16 -2.90 7.32
C THR A 78 8.61 -1.63 6.68
N ILE A 79 9.30 -1.07 5.68
CA ILE A 79 8.86 0.18 5.03
C ILE A 79 7.48 0.03 4.35
N GLY A 80 7.16 -1.19 3.89
CA GLY A 80 5.84 -1.48 3.32
C GLY A 80 4.70 -1.39 4.33
N ILE A 81 4.94 -1.73 5.60
CA ILE A 81 3.97 -1.56 6.68
C ILE A 81 3.64 -0.07 6.85
N ASP A 82 4.67 0.78 6.82
CA ASP A 82 4.53 2.23 6.88
C ASP A 82 3.69 2.78 5.72
N ALA A 83 3.98 2.35 4.49
CA ALA A 83 3.24 2.77 3.30
C ALA A 83 1.74 2.46 3.41
N VAL A 84 1.41 1.25 3.87
CA VAL A 84 0.01 0.86 4.08
C VAL A 84 -0.62 1.67 5.21
N ALA A 85 0.06 1.81 6.34
CA ALA A 85 -0.46 2.53 7.51
C ALA A 85 -0.81 3.98 7.18
N MET A 86 0.04 4.70 6.44
CA MET A 86 -0.22 6.09 6.06
C MET A 86 -1.52 6.23 5.26
N CYS A 87 -1.75 5.34 4.30
CA CYS A 87 -2.96 5.40 3.46
C CYS A 87 -4.22 4.92 4.20
N VAL A 88 -4.14 3.81 4.98
CA VAL A 88 -5.33 3.26 5.64
C VAL A 88 -5.74 4.05 6.87
N ASN A 89 -4.82 4.77 7.52
CA ASN A 89 -5.15 5.64 8.65
C ASN A 89 -6.07 6.79 8.23
N ASP A 90 -5.92 7.34 7.03
CA ASP A 90 -6.84 8.35 6.49
C ASP A 90 -8.27 7.81 6.37
N ILE A 91 -8.40 6.56 5.92
CA ILE A 91 -9.69 5.87 5.85
C ILE A 91 -10.26 5.63 7.25
N ALA A 92 -9.44 5.12 8.18
CA ALA A 92 -9.85 4.82 9.55
C ALA A 92 -10.26 6.08 10.32
N CYS A 93 -9.51 7.20 10.16
CA CYS A 93 -9.84 8.48 10.78
C CYS A 93 -11.18 9.03 10.29
N SER A 94 -11.61 8.66 9.09
CA SER A 94 -12.91 9.01 8.52
C SER A 94 -14.02 8.03 8.88
N GLY A 95 -13.75 7.03 9.74
CA GLY A 95 -14.72 6.01 10.17
C GLY A 95 -14.87 4.84 9.19
N GLY A 96 -14.00 4.73 8.18
CA GLY A 96 -14.10 3.73 7.13
C GLY A 96 -13.39 2.41 7.42
N GLU A 97 -13.88 1.34 6.81
CA GLU A 97 -13.20 0.04 6.72
C GLU A 97 -12.34 0.00 5.46
N PRO A 98 -11.02 -0.25 5.57
CA PRO A 98 -10.18 -0.50 4.40
C PRO A 98 -10.62 -1.76 3.64
N LEU A 99 -10.75 -1.66 2.32
CA LEU A 99 -11.14 -2.78 1.45
C LEU A 99 -9.95 -3.38 0.72
N PHE A 100 -9.22 -2.53 0.00
CA PHE A 100 -8.07 -2.97 -0.78
C PHE A 100 -7.00 -1.87 -0.90
N PHE A 101 -5.81 -2.33 -1.27
CA PHE A 101 -4.60 -1.53 -1.40
C PHE A 101 -3.92 -1.80 -2.74
N LEU A 102 -3.27 -0.78 -3.27
CA LEU A 102 -2.37 -0.82 -4.42
C LEU A 102 -1.06 -0.15 -4.02
N ASP A 103 0.07 -0.74 -4.38
CA ASP A 103 1.38 -0.11 -4.21
C ASP A 103 1.94 0.42 -5.53
N TYR A 104 2.85 1.38 -5.42
CA TYR A 104 3.68 1.84 -6.51
C TYR A 104 5.13 1.91 -6.03
N ILE A 105 6.00 1.12 -6.65
CA ILE A 105 7.44 1.09 -6.39
C ILE A 105 8.16 1.67 -7.60
N ALA A 106 8.72 2.87 -7.47
CA ALA A 106 9.67 3.41 -8.41
C ALA A 106 11.08 2.98 -7.98
N CYS A 107 11.89 2.42 -8.88
CA CYS A 107 13.25 2.00 -8.54
C CYS A 107 14.24 2.35 -9.66
N GLY A 108 15.50 2.61 -9.29
CA GLY A 108 16.54 2.83 -10.29
C GLY A 108 16.83 1.56 -11.09
N LYS A 109 16.79 0.41 -10.40
CA LYS A 109 16.93 -0.93 -10.97
C LYS A 109 16.12 -1.95 -10.22
N ASN A 110 15.51 -2.86 -10.94
CA ASN A 110 14.74 -3.95 -10.32
C ASN A 110 15.68 -5.04 -9.80
N TYR A 111 15.79 -5.12 -8.47
CA TYR A 111 16.43 -6.23 -7.76
C TYR A 111 15.31 -7.12 -7.19
N PRO A 112 15.01 -8.28 -7.81
CA PRO A 112 13.79 -9.06 -7.52
C PRO A 112 13.61 -9.42 -6.05
N GLU A 113 14.67 -9.78 -5.36
CA GLU A 113 14.63 -10.16 -3.94
C GLU A 113 14.34 -8.94 -3.04
N LYS A 114 14.92 -7.76 -3.37
CA LYS A 114 14.66 -6.51 -2.64
C LYS A 114 13.20 -6.08 -2.84
N ILE A 115 12.71 -6.07 -4.09
CA ILE A 115 11.31 -5.74 -4.40
C ILE A 115 10.36 -6.69 -3.66
N ALA A 116 10.60 -8.00 -3.70
CA ALA A 116 9.78 -8.97 -2.98
C ALA A 116 9.80 -8.73 -1.47
N THR A 117 10.92 -8.30 -0.90
CA THR A 117 11.05 -7.97 0.52
C THR A 117 10.23 -6.71 0.86
N ILE A 118 10.25 -5.67 0.03
CA ILE A 118 9.41 -4.48 0.19
C ILE A 118 7.93 -4.88 0.18
N VAL A 119 7.50 -5.65 -0.83
CA VAL A 119 6.11 -6.11 -0.95
C VAL A 119 5.70 -7.05 0.19
N SER A 120 6.64 -7.78 0.80
CA SER A 120 6.31 -8.55 2.00
C SER A 120 5.88 -7.66 3.17
N GLY A 121 6.50 -6.47 3.32
CA GLY A 121 6.08 -5.45 4.27
C GLY A 121 4.73 -4.84 3.92
N VAL A 122 4.47 -4.57 2.64
CA VAL A 122 3.15 -4.11 2.18
C VAL A 122 2.07 -5.15 2.50
N ALA A 123 2.33 -6.43 2.20
CA ALA A 123 1.40 -7.51 2.53
C ALA A 123 1.14 -7.63 4.04
N GLU A 124 2.16 -7.46 4.86
CA GLU A 124 2.01 -7.45 6.33
C GLU A 124 1.13 -6.28 6.79
N GLY A 125 1.35 -5.07 6.27
CA GLY A 125 0.50 -3.90 6.56
C GLY A 125 -0.95 -4.12 6.12
N CYS A 126 -1.17 -4.75 4.96
CA CYS A 126 -2.49 -5.12 4.48
C CYS A 126 -3.17 -6.15 5.40
N ASN A 127 -2.43 -7.17 5.87
CA ASN A 127 -2.95 -8.14 6.84
C ASN A 127 -3.36 -7.48 8.15
N GLN A 128 -2.55 -6.56 8.68
CA GLN A 128 -2.84 -5.83 9.92
C GLN A 128 -4.07 -4.93 9.78
N SER A 129 -4.27 -4.29 8.64
CA SER A 129 -5.42 -3.40 8.38
C SER A 129 -6.66 -4.13 7.86
N GLY A 130 -6.56 -5.41 7.51
CA GLY A 130 -7.63 -6.17 6.89
C GLY A 130 -7.89 -5.82 5.41
N ALA A 131 -7.04 -5.01 4.78
CA ALA A 131 -7.11 -4.70 3.36
C ALA A 131 -6.54 -5.84 2.50
N ALA A 132 -7.02 -5.99 1.27
CA ALA A 132 -6.43 -6.91 0.30
C ALA A 132 -5.45 -6.17 -0.61
N LEU A 133 -4.23 -6.68 -0.78
CA LEU A 133 -3.32 -6.19 -1.81
C LEU A 133 -3.75 -6.77 -3.16
N VAL A 134 -4.45 -5.97 -3.97
CA VAL A 134 -5.10 -6.45 -5.20
C VAL A 134 -4.32 -6.16 -6.47
N GLY A 135 -3.25 -5.40 -6.37
CA GLY A 135 -2.38 -5.04 -7.49
C GLY A 135 -1.35 -4.01 -7.07
N GLY A 136 -0.60 -3.55 -8.03
CA GLY A 136 0.44 -2.53 -7.84
C GLY A 136 1.27 -2.38 -9.10
N GLU A 137 2.32 -1.57 -9.02
CA GLU A 137 3.25 -1.33 -10.12
C GLU A 137 4.69 -1.29 -9.59
N THR A 138 5.60 -1.86 -10.35
CA THR A 138 7.04 -1.68 -10.14
C THR A 138 7.64 -1.12 -11.41
N ALA A 139 8.10 0.13 -11.34
CA ALA A 139 8.64 0.86 -12.49
C ALA A 139 10.14 1.11 -12.33
N GLU A 140 10.93 0.68 -13.32
CA GLU A 140 12.35 1.03 -13.39
C GLU A 140 12.53 2.42 -14.03
N HIS A 141 13.34 3.24 -13.38
CA HIS A 141 13.69 4.60 -13.81
C HIS A 141 15.19 4.75 -14.05
N PRO A 142 15.76 4.04 -15.05
CA PRO A 142 17.19 4.09 -15.30
C PRO A 142 17.64 5.51 -15.67
N GLY A 143 18.68 5.98 -15.00
CA GLY A 143 19.22 7.34 -15.21
C GLY A 143 18.43 8.46 -14.52
N LEU A 144 17.24 8.19 -13.99
CA LEU A 144 16.48 9.13 -13.18
C LEU A 144 16.72 8.91 -11.67
N MET A 145 16.87 7.65 -11.27
CA MET A 145 17.17 7.25 -9.91
C MET A 145 18.47 6.46 -9.86
N PRO A 146 19.26 6.54 -8.77
CA PRO A 146 20.36 5.63 -8.51
C PRO A 146 19.90 4.16 -8.54
N GLU A 147 20.77 3.25 -9.01
CA GLU A 147 20.38 1.84 -9.19
C GLU A 147 19.93 1.14 -7.91
N ASP A 148 20.46 1.52 -6.77
CA ASP A 148 20.18 0.92 -5.45
C ASP A 148 19.03 1.58 -4.69
N GLU A 149 18.51 2.70 -5.22
CA GLU A 149 17.41 3.46 -4.61
C GLU A 149 16.04 3.07 -5.16
N TYR A 150 15.02 3.31 -4.35
CA TYR A 150 13.61 3.20 -4.73
C TYR A 150 12.77 4.24 -3.96
N ASP A 151 11.57 4.49 -4.43
CA ASP A 151 10.51 5.16 -3.68
C ASP A 151 9.29 4.25 -3.61
N LEU A 152 8.52 4.40 -2.53
CA LEU A 152 7.36 3.57 -2.27
C LEU A 152 6.17 4.46 -1.91
N ALA A 153 5.10 4.32 -2.65
CA ALA A 153 3.82 4.96 -2.40
C ALA A 153 2.69 3.93 -2.40
N GLY A 154 1.56 4.31 -1.84
CA GLY A 154 0.38 3.47 -1.80
C GLY A 154 -0.90 4.21 -2.08
N PHE A 155 -1.94 3.44 -2.40
CA PHE A 155 -3.29 3.89 -2.57
C PHE A 155 -4.25 2.88 -1.94
N ALA A 156 -5.05 3.34 -0.99
CA ALA A 156 -6.05 2.54 -0.31
C ALA A 156 -7.46 2.99 -0.67
N VAL A 157 -8.37 2.04 -0.75
CA VAL A 157 -9.81 2.30 -0.86
C VAL A 157 -10.52 1.63 0.30
N GLY A 158 -11.45 2.35 0.90
CA GLY A 158 -12.30 1.88 1.97
C GLY A 158 -13.75 2.29 1.76
N VAL A 159 -14.61 1.87 2.67
CA VAL A 159 -16.03 2.17 2.64
C VAL A 159 -16.54 2.52 4.04
N VAL A 160 -17.52 3.41 4.09
CA VAL A 160 -18.25 3.76 5.32
C VAL A 160 -19.72 3.97 4.98
N GLU A 161 -20.61 3.64 5.92
CA GLU A 161 -22.01 4.09 5.83
C GLU A 161 -22.07 5.60 6.06
N LYS A 162 -22.78 6.35 5.22
CA LYS A 162 -22.82 7.82 5.28
C LYS A 162 -23.10 8.40 6.66
N LYS A 163 -24.01 7.78 7.41
CA LYS A 163 -24.36 8.21 8.77
C LYS A 163 -23.24 8.04 9.78
N ASP A 164 -22.27 7.17 9.49
CA ASP A 164 -21.13 6.84 10.36
C ASP A 164 -19.84 7.56 9.93
N LEU A 165 -19.92 8.38 8.86
CA LEU A 165 -18.78 9.16 8.35
C LEU A 165 -18.33 10.20 9.38
N ILE A 166 -17.07 10.15 9.75
CA ILE A 166 -16.45 11.08 10.71
C ILE A 166 -15.90 12.29 9.93
N THR A 167 -16.56 13.44 10.11
CA THR A 167 -16.18 14.72 9.43
C THR A 167 -15.54 15.73 10.38
N GLY A 168 -15.58 15.46 11.68
CA GLY A 168 -15.14 16.42 12.70
C GLY A 168 -16.21 17.45 13.10
N GLU A 169 -17.34 17.53 12.42
CA GLU A 169 -18.41 18.52 12.70
C GLU A 169 -19.05 18.33 14.08
N SER A 170 -19.00 17.13 14.63
CA SER A 170 -19.55 16.81 15.95
C SER A 170 -18.60 17.18 17.10
N ILE A 171 -17.35 17.55 16.83
CA ILE A 171 -16.34 17.91 17.84
C ILE A 171 -16.74 19.22 18.53
N LYS A 172 -16.71 19.22 19.86
CA LYS A 172 -17.12 20.36 20.69
C LYS A 172 -16.18 20.56 21.88
N PRO A 173 -16.17 21.77 22.48
CA PRO A 173 -15.44 22.01 23.70
C PRO A 173 -15.88 21.06 24.83
N GLY A 174 -14.90 20.41 25.45
CA GLY A 174 -15.13 19.41 26.51
C GLY A 174 -14.93 17.97 26.04
N ASP A 175 -14.75 17.72 24.74
CA ASP A 175 -14.39 16.41 24.24
C ASP A 175 -12.97 16.01 24.69
N THR A 176 -12.80 14.73 24.98
CA THR A 176 -11.53 14.20 25.46
C THR A 176 -10.61 13.89 24.28
N LEU A 177 -9.40 14.46 24.31
CA LEU A 177 -8.33 14.11 23.36
C LEU A 177 -7.58 12.87 23.89
N ILE A 178 -7.52 11.83 23.06
CA ILE A 178 -6.74 10.62 23.36
C ILE A 178 -5.50 10.64 22.46
N GLY A 179 -4.32 10.73 23.08
CA GLY A 179 -3.05 10.69 22.39
C GLY A 179 -2.33 9.37 22.63
N CYS A 180 -1.62 8.89 21.63
CA CYS A 180 -0.67 7.80 21.76
C CYS A 180 0.75 8.39 21.68
N LEU A 181 1.58 8.17 22.70
CA LEU A 181 2.99 8.52 22.64
C LEU A 181 3.69 7.50 21.74
N LEU A 182 3.97 7.90 20.51
CA LEU A 182 4.85 7.14 19.63
C LEU A 182 6.29 7.44 20.02
N TYR A 183 6.98 6.43 20.53
CA TYR A 183 8.40 6.51 20.90
C TYR A 183 9.33 6.78 19.72
N THR A 184 8.83 6.79 18.49
CA THR A 184 9.62 6.63 17.27
C THR A 184 9.45 7.71 16.22
N SER A 185 8.67 8.76 16.45
CA SER A 185 8.60 9.86 15.49
C SER A 185 8.72 11.20 16.20
N PRO A 186 9.91 11.79 16.22
CA PRO A 186 10.01 13.25 16.30
C PRO A 186 9.54 13.76 14.91
N SER A 187 8.28 14.16 14.82
CA SER A 187 7.80 14.96 13.70
C SER A 187 8.53 16.29 13.64
#